data_0d414db8f5409d61d43d5c165eab16d6
#
_entry.id   0d414db8f5409d61d43d5c165eab16d6
#
_cell.length_a   1.000
_cell.length_b   1.000
_cell.length_c   1.000
_cell.angle_alpha   90.00
_cell.angle_beta   90.00
_cell.angle_gamma   90.00
#
_symmetry.space_group_name_H-M   'P 1'
#
loop_
_entity.id
_entity.type
_entity.pdbx_description
1 polymer ?
#
loop_
_entity_poly.entity_id
_entity_poly.type
_entity_poly.pdbx_seq_one_letter_code
_entity_poly.pdbx_strand_id
1 'polypeptide(L)'
;MKRELFKDKTLLITGGTGSFGNKVLERFMKEDIGLKEIRIFSRDEKKQEDMRIKYKNDKLKFFIGDVRDYRSVDDAMDGVDFIFHAAALKQVPSCEFFPIQAVKTNILGTENVLEAAINHKVKKVIVLSTDKAAYPINAMGMSKALMEKVAIAKGREVKNNSTIICRTRYGNVMASRGSVIPLFCEQIEKGLPLTITNPEMTRFMMTLEDAVNLVVYAFEHGEQGDLFVQKAPAATIETLAQAIKELKAPSAKIKYIGTRHGEKLYETLVTKEEMLSAEDMGSYFRIKADKRDLNYQKYENIGCENVERIEDYNSHNTERLDVDGMKKLLLKLDLFK
;
A
#
# COMPACT_ATOMS: atom_id res chain seq x y z
N MET A 1 -0.39 -15.19 12.11
CA MET A 1 0.27 -15.60 10.85
C MET A 1 0.37 -17.13 10.79
N LYS A 2 0.03 -17.76 9.65
CA LYS A 2 0.10 -19.24 9.49
C LYS A 2 1.57 -19.65 9.37
N ARG A 3 2.13 -20.17 10.46
CA ARG A 3 3.56 -20.60 10.53
C ARG A 3 3.93 -21.62 9.44
N GLU A 4 3.04 -22.55 9.15
CA GLU A 4 3.27 -23.60 8.14
C GLU A 4 3.48 -23.04 6.72
N LEU A 5 2.83 -21.92 6.38
CA LEU A 5 2.97 -21.30 5.06
C LEU A 5 4.40 -20.81 4.81
N PHE A 6 5.05 -20.27 5.84
CA PHE A 6 6.34 -19.57 5.72
C PHE A 6 7.54 -20.40 6.22
N LYS A 7 7.30 -21.55 6.87
CA LYS A 7 8.36 -22.39 7.41
C LYS A 7 9.32 -22.84 6.30
N ASP A 8 10.62 -22.64 6.53
CA ASP A 8 11.72 -22.99 5.63
C ASP A 8 11.63 -22.29 4.26
N LYS A 9 10.97 -21.11 4.18
CA LYS A 9 10.77 -20.32 2.96
C LYS A 9 11.63 -19.08 2.92
N THR A 10 11.87 -18.57 1.71
CA THR A 10 12.58 -17.33 1.44
C THR A 10 11.58 -16.25 1.03
N LEU A 11 11.60 -15.12 1.73
CA LEU A 11 10.79 -13.92 1.44
C LEU A 11 11.69 -12.82 0.86
N LEU A 12 11.35 -12.31 -0.33
CA LEU A 12 11.96 -11.11 -0.90
C LEU A 12 11.07 -9.89 -0.64
N ILE A 13 11.65 -8.79 -0.14
CA ILE A 13 10.98 -7.50 0.06
C ILE A 13 11.65 -6.47 -0.82
N THR A 14 11.02 -6.09 -1.93
CA THR A 14 11.50 -4.97 -2.75
C THR A 14 11.10 -3.65 -2.11
N GLY A 15 11.98 -2.65 -2.16
CA GLY A 15 11.77 -1.42 -1.39
C GLY A 15 11.84 -1.64 0.13
N GLY A 16 12.51 -2.71 0.55
CA GLY A 16 12.58 -3.16 1.94
C GLY A 16 13.21 -2.15 2.92
N THR A 17 14.01 -1.21 2.42
CA THR A 17 14.57 -0.11 3.23
C THR A 17 13.60 1.06 3.47
N GLY A 18 12.42 1.04 2.83
CA GLY A 18 11.35 2.02 3.08
C GLY A 18 10.61 1.75 4.39
N SER A 19 9.84 2.73 4.89
CA SER A 19 9.09 2.59 6.15
C SER A 19 8.17 1.37 6.17
N PHE A 20 7.45 1.10 5.07
CA PHE A 20 6.55 -0.02 4.98
C PHE A 20 7.31 -1.36 4.89
N GLY A 21 8.33 -1.46 4.04
CA GLY A 21 9.16 -2.65 3.93
C GLY A 21 9.85 -3.02 5.25
N ASN A 22 10.36 -2.02 5.99
CA ASN A 22 10.90 -2.21 7.33
C ASN A 22 9.85 -2.76 8.30
N LYS A 23 8.63 -2.24 8.27
CA LYS A 23 7.56 -2.70 9.19
C LYS A 23 7.10 -4.12 8.88
N VAL A 24 7.04 -4.49 7.59
CA VAL A 24 6.80 -5.88 7.18
C VAL A 24 7.92 -6.77 7.69
N LEU A 25 9.18 -6.38 7.49
CA LEU A 25 10.33 -7.11 8.02
C LEU A 25 10.23 -7.28 9.55
N GLU A 26 9.99 -6.21 10.31
CA GLU A 26 9.85 -6.25 11.77
C GLU A 26 8.77 -7.26 12.20
N ARG A 27 7.62 -7.28 11.51
CA ARG A 27 6.54 -8.23 11.79
C ARG A 27 6.97 -9.66 11.58
N PHE A 28 7.60 -9.96 10.45
CA PHE A 28 8.05 -11.32 10.12
C PHE A 28 9.18 -11.81 11.04
N MET A 29 10.05 -10.90 11.49
CA MET A 29 11.08 -11.24 12.47
C MET A 29 10.53 -11.46 13.88
N LYS A 30 9.60 -10.61 14.33
CA LYS A 30 9.03 -10.67 15.69
C LYS A 30 8.23 -11.96 15.93
N GLU A 31 7.51 -12.44 14.94
CA GLU A 31 6.65 -13.62 15.08
C GLU A 31 7.41 -14.94 14.91
N ASP A 32 8.68 -14.90 14.50
CA ASP A 32 9.54 -16.06 14.21
C ASP A 32 8.77 -17.24 13.57
N ILE A 33 8.17 -16.95 12.43
CA ILE A 33 7.34 -17.92 11.69
C ILE A 33 8.13 -19.01 10.94
N GLY A 34 9.42 -19.11 11.23
CA GLY A 34 10.29 -20.15 10.67
C GLY A 34 10.79 -19.86 9.26
N LEU A 35 10.80 -18.59 8.80
CA LEU A 35 11.45 -18.25 7.54
C LEU A 35 12.93 -18.68 7.54
N LYS A 36 13.37 -19.26 6.43
CA LYS A 36 14.78 -19.59 6.18
C LYS A 36 15.60 -18.32 5.94
N GLU A 37 15.08 -17.42 5.11
CA GLU A 37 15.78 -16.22 4.66
C GLU A 37 14.80 -15.09 4.37
N ILE A 38 15.22 -13.84 4.63
CA ILE A 38 14.51 -12.63 4.20
C ILE A 38 15.48 -11.77 3.40
N ARG A 39 15.17 -11.51 2.14
CA ARG A 39 15.94 -10.66 1.23
C ARG A 39 15.40 -9.26 1.20
N ILE A 40 16.26 -8.29 1.43
CA ILE A 40 15.96 -6.86 1.31
C ILE A 40 16.58 -6.36 0.02
N PHE A 41 15.70 -6.01 -0.93
CA PHE A 41 16.12 -5.50 -2.23
C PHE A 41 15.82 -4.00 -2.32
N SER A 42 16.85 -3.18 -2.51
CA SER A 42 16.71 -1.73 -2.69
C SER A 42 17.98 -1.11 -3.30
N ARG A 43 17.85 0.13 -3.78
CA ARG A 43 18.95 0.92 -4.35
C ARG A 43 19.84 1.57 -3.30
N ASP A 44 19.34 1.71 -2.07
CA ASP A 44 19.94 2.55 -1.03
C ASP A 44 20.86 1.71 -0.15
N GLU A 45 22.15 1.68 -0.50
CA GLU A 45 23.21 0.99 0.22
C GLU A 45 23.31 1.45 1.69
N LYS A 46 23.24 2.76 1.92
CA LYS A 46 23.35 3.33 3.27
C LYS A 46 22.26 2.78 4.20
N LYS A 47 21.02 2.76 3.74
CA LYS A 47 19.91 2.21 4.53
C LYS A 47 20.02 0.70 4.72
N GLN A 48 20.56 -0.03 3.75
CA GLN A 48 20.83 -1.47 3.92
C GLN A 48 21.87 -1.70 5.00
N GLU A 49 22.94 -0.91 5.03
CA GLU A 49 23.97 -0.98 6.07
C GLU A 49 23.39 -0.65 7.46
N ASP A 50 22.59 0.42 7.56
CA ASP A 50 21.90 0.77 8.81
C ASP A 50 21.02 -0.38 9.32
N MET A 51 20.32 -1.06 8.41
CA MET A 51 19.51 -2.23 8.76
C MET A 51 20.37 -3.41 9.20
N ARG A 52 21.50 -3.69 8.53
CA ARG A 52 22.44 -4.74 8.90
C ARG A 52 22.96 -4.54 10.32
N ILE A 53 23.36 -3.32 10.64
CA ILE A 53 23.84 -2.94 11.97
C ILE A 53 22.72 -3.05 13.02
N LYS A 54 21.49 -2.61 12.67
CA LYS A 54 20.34 -2.59 13.58
C LYS A 54 19.89 -4.00 13.96
N TYR A 55 19.73 -4.88 12.95
CA TYR A 55 19.09 -6.17 13.15
C TYR A 55 20.06 -7.28 13.53
N LYS A 56 21.28 -7.27 13.05
CA LYS A 56 22.34 -8.29 13.32
C LYS A 56 21.81 -9.73 13.26
N ASN A 57 21.12 -10.07 12.17
CA ASN A 57 20.43 -11.34 12.01
C ASN A 57 20.87 -12.03 10.72
N ASP A 58 21.39 -13.24 10.81
CA ASP A 58 21.95 -14.01 9.69
C ASP A 58 20.93 -14.44 8.65
N LYS A 59 19.62 -14.46 9.00
CA LYS A 59 18.53 -14.72 8.06
C LYS A 59 18.31 -13.55 7.09
N LEU A 60 18.81 -12.33 7.41
CA LEU A 60 18.68 -11.18 6.53
C LEU A 60 19.80 -11.15 5.50
N LYS A 61 19.40 -11.08 4.23
CA LYS A 61 20.29 -10.90 3.09
C LYS A 61 19.95 -9.58 2.38
N PHE A 62 20.97 -8.85 2.01
CA PHE A 62 20.82 -7.52 1.42
C PHE A 62 21.29 -7.54 -0.03
N PHE A 63 20.41 -7.11 -0.93
CA PHE A 63 20.65 -7.03 -2.36
C PHE A 63 20.54 -5.57 -2.81
N ILE A 64 21.64 -5.01 -3.30
CA ILE A 64 21.63 -3.69 -3.91
C ILE A 64 21.16 -3.86 -5.34
N GLY A 65 20.04 -3.23 -5.71
CA GLY A 65 19.50 -3.34 -7.06
C GLY A 65 18.33 -2.38 -7.30
N ASP A 66 17.99 -2.23 -8.58
CA ASP A 66 16.91 -1.36 -9.05
C ASP A 66 15.84 -2.19 -9.75
N VAL A 67 14.58 -2.08 -9.34
CA VAL A 67 13.46 -2.79 -9.99
C VAL A 67 13.30 -2.43 -11.47
N ARG A 68 13.85 -1.29 -11.91
CA ARG A 68 13.86 -0.88 -13.32
C ARG A 68 14.83 -1.67 -14.19
N ASP A 69 15.75 -2.38 -13.58
CA ASP A 69 16.71 -3.27 -14.23
C ASP A 69 16.31 -4.72 -13.98
N TYR A 70 15.82 -5.40 -15.03
CA TYR A 70 15.38 -6.78 -14.95
C TYR A 70 16.47 -7.71 -14.44
N ARG A 71 17.72 -7.54 -14.93
CA ARG A 71 18.84 -8.42 -14.55
C ARG A 71 19.14 -8.36 -13.05
N SER A 72 19.12 -7.13 -12.49
CA SER A 72 19.28 -6.90 -11.05
C SER A 72 18.18 -7.58 -10.21
N VAL A 73 16.95 -7.59 -10.73
CA VAL A 73 15.81 -8.27 -10.09
C VAL A 73 15.95 -9.79 -10.19
N ASP A 74 16.31 -10.29 -11.36
CA ASP A 74 16.46 -11.71 -11.65
C ASP A 74 17.54 -12.36 -10.77
N ASP A 75 18.70 -11.69 -10.62
CA ASP A 75 19.80 -12.14 -9.75
C ASP A 75 19.38 -12.30 -8.28
N ALA A 76 18.42 -11.48 -7.80
CA ALA A 76 17.91 -11.56 -6.44
C ALA A 76 16.80 -12.59 -6.25
N MET A 77 16.31 -13.22 -7.34
CA MET A 77 15.08 -14.03 -7.35
C MET A 77 15.34 -15.52 -7.10
N ASP A 78 16.55 -16.01 -7.31
CA ASP A 78 16.84 -17.45 -7.18
C ASP A 78 16.47 -18.00 -5.81
N GLY A 79 15.66 -19.07 -5.77
CA GLY A 79 15.20 -19.71 -4.54
C GLY A 79 14.20 -18.90 -3.69
N VAL A 80 13.63 -17.82 -4.20
CA VAL A 80 12.59 -17.04 -3.53
C VAL A 80 11.23 -17.75 -3.60
N ASP A 81 10.57 -17.91 -2.45
CA ASP A 81 9.22 -18.48 -2.38
C ASP A 81 8.10 -17.41 -2.36
N PHE A 82 8.36 -16.28 -1.71
CA PHE A 82 7.38 -15.21 -1.52
C PHE A 82 7.98 -13.83 -1.82
N ILE A 83 7.18 -12.94 -2.40
CA ILE A 83 7.58 -11.56 -2.67
C ILE A 83 6.56 -10.59 -2.09
N PHE A 84 7.05 -9.62 -1.33
CA PHE A 84 6.33 -8.39 -1.05
C PHE A 84 6.95 -7.27 -1.89
N HIS A 85 6.24 -6.86 -2.94
CA HIS A 85 6.69 -5.80 -3.86
C HIS A 85 6.18 -4.44 -3.41
N ALA A 86 7.05 -3.69 -2.69
CA ALA A 86 6.77 -2.35 -2.16
C ALA A 86 7.64 -1.24 -2.77
N ALA A 87 8.56 -1.57 -3.69
CA ALA A 87 9.35 -0.58 -4.40
C ALA A 87 8.48 0.28 -5.32
N ALA A 88 8.40 1.58 -5.06
CA ALA A 88 7.61 2.52 -5.85
C ALA A 88 8.04 3.97 -5.63
N LEU A 89 7.72 4.84 -6.58
CA LEU A 89 7.61 6.28 -6.37
C LEU A 89 6.20 6.59 -5.87
N LYS A 90 6.10 7.28 -4.72
CA LYS A 90 4.83 7.52 -4.03
C LYS A 90 4.49 8.99 -3.78
N GLN A 91 5.44 9.90 -4.00
CA GLN A 91 5.23 11.32 -3.77
C GLN A 91 4.52 11.95 -4.98
N VAL A 92 3.32 12.47 -4.77
CA VAL A 92 2.51 13.07 -5.83
C VAL A 92 3.28 14.18 -6.57
N PRO A 93 3.86 15.20 -5.88
CA PRO A 93 4.58 16.25 -6.59
C PRO A 93 5.74 15.71 -7.44
N SER A 94 6.55 14.80 -6.89
CA SER A 94 7.67 14.22 -7.63
C SER A 94 7.22 13.45 -8.88
N CYS A 95 6.09 12.74 -8.80
CA CYS A 95 5.56 12.01 -9.95
C CYS A 95 4.96 12.96 -11.00
N GLU A 96 4.35 14.08 -10.60
CA GLU A 96 3.87 15.11 -11.52
C GLU A 96 5.02 15.74 -12.30
N PHE A 97 6.13 16.09 -11.64
CA PHE A 97 7.31 16.67 -12.29
C PHE A 97 8.11 15.65 -13.10
N PHE A 98 8.10 14.38 -12.70
CA PHE A 98 8.87 13.30 -13.33
C PHE A 98 8.01 12.08 -13.67
N PRO A 99 6.95 12.22 -14.50
CA PRO A 99 5.99 11.15 -14.74
C PRO A 99 6.63 9.91 -15.37
N ILE A 100 7.64 10.09 -16.24
CA ILE A 100 8.37 8.96 -16.83
C ILE A 100 9.12 8.13 -15.78
N GLN A 101 9.60 8.75 -14.69
CA GLN A 101 10.22 7.99 -13.61
C GLN A 101 9.18 7.17 -12.81
N ALA A 102 7.96 7.69 -12.70
CA ALA A 102 6.84 6.93 -12.13
C ALA A 102 6.47 5.74 -13.03
N VAL A 103 6.38 5.92 -14.34
CA VAL A 103 6.18 4.83 -15.32
C VAL A 103 7.26 3.76 -15.17
N LYS A 104 8.54 4.17 -15.26
CA LYS A 104 9.67 3.23 -15.16
C LYS A 104 9.71 2.46 -13.86
N THR A 105 9.39 3.09 -12.73
CA THR A 105 9.49 2.45 -11.41
C THR A 105 8.22 1.69 -11.06
N ASN A 106 7.05 2.33 -11.18
CA ASN A 106 5.81 1.76 -10.69
C ASN A 106 5.22 0.75 -11.68
N ILE A 107 5.38 0.95 -12.99
CA ILE A 107 4.80 0.10 -14.02
C ILE A 107 5.84 -0.92 -14.49
N LEU A 108 6.90 -0.47 -15.18
CA LEU A 108 7.91 -1.37 -15.75
C LEU A 108 8.72 -2.10 -14.68
N GLY A 109 9.01 -1.42 -13.55
CA GLY A 109 9.66 -2.06 -12.41
C GLY A 109 8.81 -3.17 -11.79
N THR A 110 7.48 -2.98 -11.72
CA THR A 110 6.57 -4.05 -11.29
C THR A 110 6.53 -5.18 -12.31
N GLU A 111 6.48 -4.85 -13.61
CA GLU A 111 6.54 -5.87 -14.66
C GLU A 111 7.79 -6.73 -14.53
N ASN A 112 8.97 -6.13 -14.39
CA ASN A 112 10.24 -6.85 -14.20
C ASN A 112 10.19 -7.82 -13.00
N VAL A 113 9.65 -7.35 -11.86
CA VAL A 113 9.52 -8.20 -10.66
C VAL A 113 8.59 -9.37 -10.90
N LEU A 114 7.46 -9.15 -11.58
CA LEU A 114 6.48 -10.20 -11.86
C LEU A 114 7.00 -11.19 -12.90
N GLU A 115 7.68 -10.73 -13.94
CA GLU A 115 8.32 -11.58 -14.94
C GLU A 115 9.37 -12.50 -14.30
N ALA A 116 10.28 -11.93 -13.52
CA ALA A 116 11.28 -12.71 -12.81
C ALA A 116 10.62 -13.70 -11.82
N ALA A 117 9.57 -13.28 -11.11
CA ALA A 117 8.83 -14.15 -10.20
C ALA A 117 8.19 -15.36 -10.90
N ILE A 118 7.63 -15.15 -12.09
CA ILE A 118 7.03 -16.21 -12.91
C ILE A 118 8.13 -17.18 -13.40
N ASN A 119 9.23 -16.64 -13.93
CA ASN A 119 10.37 -17.43 -14.44
C ASN A 119 10.99 -18.31 -13.35
N HIS A 120 11.12 -17.79 -12.13
CA HIS A 120 11.65 -18.52 -10.96
C HIS A 120 10.57 -19.30 -10.18
N LYS A 121 9.32 -19.35 -10.66
CA LYS A 121 8.19 -20.07 -10.05
C LYS A 121 7.96 -19.68 -8.57
N VAL A 122 8.08 -18.41 -8.27
CA VAL A 122 7.77 -17.87 -6.95
C VAL A 122 6.32 -18.18 -6.60
N LYS A 123 6.07 -18.72 -5.42
CA LYS A 123 4.73 -19.20 -5.02
C LYS A 123 3.69 -18.10 -4.98
N LYS A 124 4.04 -16.96 -4.38
CA LYS A 124 3.09 -15.82 -4.28
C LYS A 124 3.80 -14.48 -4.24
N VAL A 125 3.25 -13.53 -4.98
CA VAL A 125 3.68 -12.13 -5.02
C VAL A 125 2.53 -11.24 -4.54
N ILE A 126 2.81 -10.38 -3.57
CA ILE A 126 1.89 -9.33 -3.14
C ILE A 126 2.40 -7.98 -3.65
N VAL A 127 1.64 -7.36 -4.54
CA VAL A 127 1.95 -6.05 -5.13
C VAL A 127 1.23 -4.95 -4.35
N LEU A 128 2.01 -4.01 -3.84
CA LEU A 128 1.50 -2.92 -3.02
C LEU A 128 0.90 -1.80 -3.87
N SER A 129 -0.38 -1.51 -3.68
CA SER A 129 -1.09 -0.38 -4.31
C SER A 129 -1.55 0.66 -3.28
N THR A 130 -2.51 1.51 -3.62
CA THR A 130 -2.93 2.68 -2.86
C THR A 130 -4.36 3.09 -3.23
N ASP A 131 -5.06 3.80 -2.34
CA ASP A 131 -6.32 4.50 -2.61
C ASP A 131 -6.26 5.40 -3.86
N LYS A 132 -5.10 5.98 -4.15
CA LYS A 132 -4.92 6.88 -5.30
C LYS A 132 -4.95 6.18 -6.66
N ALA A 133 -4.94 4.83 -6.67
CA ALA A 133 -5.19 4.03 -7.86
C ALA A 133 -6.69 3.95 -8.23
N ALA A 134 -7.59 4.17 -7.25
CA ALA A 134 -9.02 4.29 -7.48
C ALA A 134 -9.36 5.72 -7.95
N TYR A 135 -9.99 5.85 -9.11
CA TYR A 135 -10.28 7.15 -9.75
C TYR A 135 -9.07 8.10 -9.75
N PRO A 136 -7.96 7.74 -10.42
CA PRO A 136 -6.70 8.48 -10.33
C PRO A 136 -6.81 9.85 -11.01
N ILE A 137 -6.32 10.90 -10.33
CA ILE A 137 -6.31 12.29 -10.86
C ILE A 137 -4.89 12.86 -11.00
N ASN A 138 -3.87 12.09 -10.63
CA ASN A 138 -2.47 12.52 -10.69
C ASN A 138 -1.56 11.40 -11.21
N ALA A 139 -0.37 11.75 -11.69
CA ALA A 139 0.58 10.82 -12.33
C ALA A 139 0.95 9.64 -11.42
N MET A 140 1.08 9.86 -10.11
CA MET A 140 1.35 8.78 -9.16
C MET A 140 0.18 7.80 -9.12
N GLY A 141 -1.05 8.27 -8.95
CA GLY A 141 -2.25 7.43 -8.94
C GLY A 141 -2.45 6.70 -10.28
N MET A 142 -2.28 7.40 -11.43
CA MET A 142 -2.37 6.81 -12.77
C MET A 142 -1.34 5.68 -12.96
N SER A 143 -0.09 5.90 -12.52
CA SER A 143 0.95 4.86 -12.61
C SER A 143 0.62 3.64 -11.74
N LYS A 144 0.03 3.85 -10.57
CA LYS A 144 -0.41 2.76 -9.68
C LYS A 144 -1.64 2.03 -10.23
N ALA A 145 -2.60 2.74 -10.81
CA ALA A 145 -3.76 2.13 -11.46
C ALA A 145 -3.33 1.23 -12.64
N LEU A 146 -2.40 1.72 -13.48
CA LEU A 146 -1.88 0.92 -14.58
C LEU A 146 -1.03 -0.26 -14.08
N MET A 147 -0.23 -0.07 -13.03
CA MET A 147 0.49 -1.17 -12.35
C MET A 147 -0.45 -2.29 -11.91
N GLU A 148 -1.63 -1.96 -11.34
CA GLU A 148 -2.63 -2.98 -10.98
C GLU A 148 -3.12 -3.77 -12.19
N LYS A 149 -3.30 -3.11 -13.35
CA LYS A 149 -3.69 -3.78 -14.60
C LYS A 149 -2.59 -4.68 -15.14
N VAL A 150 -1.32 -4.24 -15.06
CA VAL A 150 -0.15 -5.07 -15.42
C VAL A 150 -0.07 -6.30 -14.52
N ALA A 151 -0.31 -6.17 -13.22
CA ALA A 151 -0.31 -7.30 -12.30
C ALA A 151 -1.40 -8.33 -12.65
N ILE A 152 -2.60 -7.88 -13.05
CA ILE A 152 -3.67 -8.76 -13.53
C ILE A 152 -3.26 -9.46 -14.83
N ALA A 153 -2.71 -8.71 -15.80
CA ALA A 153 -2.29 -9.24 -17.08
C ALA A 153 -1.22 -10.33 -16.90
N LYS A 154 -0.18 -10.05 -16.11
CA LYS A 154 0.85 -11.05 -15.77
C LYS A 154 0.28 -12.28 -15.06
N GLY A 155 -0.71 -12.10 -14.20
CA GLY A 155 -1.41 -13.22 -13.57
C GLY A 155 -2.12 -14.14 -14.56
N ARG A 156 -2.61 -13.62 -15.71
CA ARG A 156 -3.23 -14.42 -16.77
C ARG A 156 -2.20 -15.21 -17.59
N GLU A 157 -0.95 -14.76 -17.67
CA GLU A 157 0.12 -15.47 -18.37
C GLU A 157 0.62 -16.69 -17.59
N VAL A 158 0.37 -16.73 -16.27
CA VAL A 158 0.87 -17.83 -15.41
C VAL A 158 0.17 -19.13 -15.73
N LYS A 159 0.95 -20.13 -16.13
CA LYS A 159 0.47 -21.49 -16.39
C LYS A 159 0.40 -22.30 -15.09
N ASN A 160 -0.66 -23.12 -14.97
CA ASN A 160 -0.82 -24.08 -13.87
C ASN A 160 -0.75 -23.45 -12.44
N ASN A 161 -1.11 -22.19 -12.29
CA ASN A 161 -1.03 -21.45 -11.01
C ASN A 161 0.33 -21.59 -10.31
N SER A 162 1.41 -21.70 -11.07
CA SER A 162 2.77 -21.83 -10.52
C SER A 162 3.18 -20.61 -9.68
N THR A 163 2.65 -19.44 -10.00
CA THR A 163 2.86 -18.18 -9.27
C THR A 163 1.52 -17.48 -9.06
N ILE A 164 1.16 -17.20 -7.83
CA ILE A 164 -0.05 -16.43 -7.51
C ILE A 164 0.33 -14.96 -7.36
N ILE A 165 -0.30 -14.07 -8.09
CA ILE A 165 -0.08 -12.63 -8.05
C ILE A 165 -1.33 -11.96 -7.45
N CYS A 166 -1.18 -11.33 -6.29
CA CYS A 166 -2.22 -10.58 -5.60
C CYS A 166 -1.82 -9.13 -5.43
N ARG A 167 -2.80 -8.28 -5.22
CA ARG A 167 -2.61 -6.85 -4.95
C ARG A 167 -3.22 -6.48 -3.61
N THR A 168 -2.67 -5.46 -2.97
CA THR A 168 -3.26 -4.87 -1.77
C THR A 168 -3.42 -3.38 -1.97
N ARG A 169 -4.57 -2.82 -1.57
CA ARG A 169 -4.88 -1.40 -1.63
C ARG A 169 -5.27 -0.92 -0.24
N TYR A 170 -4.69 0.17 0.20
CA TYR A 170 -4.95 0.77 1.50
C TYR A 170 -4.97 2.29 1.41
N GLY A 171 -5.62 2.93 2.39
CA GLY A 171 -5.72 4.37 2.49
C GLY A 171 -4.47 5.04 3.05
N ASN A 172 -4.65 6.22 3.63
CA ASN A 172 -3.55 6.96 4.21
C ASN A 172 -3.01 6.25 5.46
N VAL A 173 -1.73 5.90 5.44
CA VAL A 173 -1.03 5.40 6.63
C VAL A 173 -0.63 6.58 7.49
N MET A 174 -1.14 6.59 8.73
CA MET A 174 -0.91 7.64 9.72
C MET A 174 0.60 7.78 10.03
N ALA A 175 1.04 9.00 10.28
CA ALA A 175 2.44 9.34 10.58
C ALA A 175 3.47 8.89 9.51
N SER A 176 3.03 8.57 8.29
CA SER A 176 3.97 8.29 7.20
C SER A 176 4.76 9.54 6.83
N ARG A 177 6.02 9.37 6.38
CA ARG A 177 6.90 10.49 5.99
C ARG A 177 6.23 11.37 4.94
N GLY A 178 6.21 12.68 5.19
CA GLY A 178 5.61 13.69 4.32
C GLY A 178 4.08 13.75 4.38
N SER A 179 3.45 13.14 5.40
CA SER A 179 2.01 13.22 5.64
C SER A 179 1.63 14.33 6.61
N VAL A 180 0.33 14.58 6.75
CA VAL A 180 -0.23 15.69 7.53
C VAL A 180 0.09 15.60 9.05
N ILE A 181 0.17 14.40 9.63
CA ILE A 181 0.44 14.24 11.07
C ILE A 181 1.84 14.73 11.44
N PRO A 182 2.93 14.29 10.79
CA PRO A 182 4.25 14.87 11.01
C PRO A 182 4.30 16.38 10.77
N LEU A 183 3.62 16.89 9.74
CA LEU A 183 3.54 18.33 9.47
C LEU A 183 2.92 19.09 10.66
N PHE A 184 1.80 18.61 11.20
CA PHE A 184 1.15 19.24 12.34
C PHE A 184 2.04 19.20 13.60
N CYS A 185 2.72 18.08 13.85
CA CYS A 185 3.68 17.99 14.95
C CYS A 185 4.82 19.01 14.79
N GLU A 186 5.41 19.11 13.61
CA GLU A 186 6.47 20.08 13.30
C GLU A 186 5.99 21.52 13.44
N GLN A 187 4.78 21.85 13.02
CA GLN A 187 4.17 23.16 13.19
C GLN A 187 4.01 23.52 14.68
N ILE A 188 3.55 22.57 15.49
CA ILE A 188 3.45 22.75 16.95
C ILE A 188 4.82 23.01 17.57
N GLU A 189 5.82 22.21 17.24
CA GLU A 189 7.20 22.35 17.75
C GLU A 189 7.81 23.73 17.41
N LYS A 190 7.44 24.28 16.25
CA LYS A 190 7.89 25.60 15.80
C LYS A 190 6.99 26.77 16.28
N GLY A 191 5.97 26.51 17.08
CA GLY A 191 5.01 27.53 17.53
C GLY A 191 4.17 28.13 16.41
N LEU A 192 4.05 27.42 15.27
CA LEU A 192 3.26 27.84 14.11
C LEU A 192 1.81 27.34 14.20
N PRO A 193 0.86 28.00 13.55
CA PRO A 193 -0.51 27.48 13.46
C PRO A 193 -0.58 26.19 12.64
N LEU A 194 -1.50 25.29 13.02
CA LEU A 194 -1.83 24.11 12.22
C LEU A 194 -2.53 24.55 10.93
N THR A 195 -1.94 24.21 9.77
CA THR A 195 -2.51 24.62 8.48
C THR A 195 -3.39 23.54 7.88
N ILE A 196 -4.66 23.84 7.74
CA ILE A 196 -5.68 22.96 7.13
C ILE A 196 -6.05 23.48 5.74
N THR A 197 -6.02 22.61 4.74
CA THR A 197 -6.41 22.98 3.37
C THR A 197 -7.91 23.13 3.23
N ASN A 198 -8.68 22.15 3.69
CA ASN A 198 -10.13 22.18 3.75
C ASN A 198 -10.60 21.38 4.97
N PRO A 199 -11.43 21.95 5.87
CA PRO A 199 -11.90 21.28 7.09
C PRO A 199 -12.74 20.03 6.80
N GLU A 200 -13.55 20.03 5.76
CA GLU A 200 -14.45 18.94 5.38
C GLU A 200 -13.74 17.80 4.65
N MET A 201 -12.48 18.01 4.28
CA MET A 201 -11.68 16.98 3.58
C MET A 201 -11.48 15.76 4.48
N THR A 202 -11.84 14.59 3.99
CA THR A 202 -11.71 13.34 4.74
C THR A 202 -10.56 12.48 4.25
N ARG A 203 -9.99 11.74 5.18
CA ARG A 203 -8.96 10.73 4.90
C ARG A 203 -9.23 9.48 5.71
N PHE A 204 -8.95 8.32 5.12
CA PHE A 204 -8.89 7.08 5.88
C PHE A 204 -7.79 7.16 6.94
N MET A 205 -8.07 6.65 8.14
CA MET A 205 -7.13 6.65 9.26
C MET A 205 -6.70 5.21 9.55
N MET A 206 -5.47 4.90 9.17
CA MET A 206 -4.95 3.55 9.20
C MET A 206 -3.55 3.54 9.80
N THR A 207 -3.31 2.60 10.71
CA THR A 207 -1.96 2.42 11.26
C THR A 207 -1.08 1.63 10.28
N LEU A 208 0.23 1.75 10.44
CA LEU A 208 1.16 0.93 9.65
C LEU A 208 1.02 -0.57 9.99
N GLU A 209 0.61 -0.89 11.21
CA GLU A 209 0.32 -2.26 11.63
C GLU A 209 -0.87 -2.86 10.87
N ASP A 210 -1.96 -2.09 10.69
CA ASP A 210 -3.12 -2.52 9.91
C ASP A 210 -2.71 -2.82 8.46
N ALA A 211 -1.87 -1.96 7.87
CA ALA A 211 -1.37 -2.17 6.52
C ALA A 211 -0.51 -3.44 6.39
N VAL A 212 0.30 -3.76 7.40
CA VAL A 212 1.06 -5.03 7.46
C VAL A 212 0.13 -6.22 7.60
N ASN A 213 -0.93 -6.12 8.44
CA ASN A 213 -1.93 -7.18 8.59
C ASN A 213 -2.63 -7.48 7.26
N LEU A 214 -2.93 -6.47 6.44
CA LEU A 214 -3.48 -6.65 5.11
C LEU A 214 -2.53 -7.45 4.19
N VAL A 215 -1.22 -7.17 4.23
CA VAL A 215 -0.22 -7.92 3.44
C VAL A 215 -0.14 -9.37 3.89
N VAL A 216 -0.12 -9.63 5.19
CA VAL A 216 -0.13 -10.99 5.75
C VAL A 216 -1.40 -11.73 5.34
N TYR A 217 -2.56 -11.07 5.44
CA TYR A 217 -3.83 -11.64 5.02
C TYR A 217 -3.83 -12.03 3.54
N ALA A 218 -3.27 -11.17 2.67
CA ALA A 218 -3.15 -11.45 1.25
C ALA A 218 -2.20 -12.65 0.96
N PHE A 219 -1.11 -12.80 1.72
CA PHE A 219 -0.27 -14.00 1.63
C PHE A 219 -1.03 -15.28 2.01
N GLU A 220 -1.87 -15.22 3.05
CA GLU A 220 -2.57 -16.39 3.57
C GLU A 220 -3.79 -16.80 2.73
N HIS A 221 -4.50 -15.83 2.15
CA HIS A 221 -5.82 -16.03 1.54
C HIS A 221 -5.90 -15.68 0.05
N GLY A 222 -4.89 -15.02 -0.50
CA GLY A 222 -4.94 -14.53 -1.87
C GLY A 222 -4.93 -15.63 -2.92
N GLU A 223 -5.81 -15.51 -3.91
CA GLU A 223 -5.83 -16.27 -5.14
C GLU A 223 -5.39 -15.41 -6.32
N GLN A 224 -5.26 -16.04 -7.48
CA GLN A 224 -4.74 -15.37 -8.68
C GLN A 224 -5.56 -14.14 -9.06
N GLY A 225 -4.88 -13.00 -9.08
CA GLY A 225 -5.43 -11.71 -9.50
C GLY A 225 -6.25 -10.99 -8.44
N ASP A 226 -6.38 -11.50 -7.22
CA ASP A 226 -7.13 -10.84 -6.16
C ASP A 226 -6.56 -9.47 -5.80
N LEU A 227 -7.46 -8.54 -5.50
CA LEU A 227 -7.17 -7.30 -4.84
C LEU A 227 -7.82 -7.30 -3.44
N PHE A 228 -7.02 -7.19 -2.40
CA PHE A 228 -7.52 -6.98 -1.04
C PHE A 228 -7.44 -5.51 -0.66
N VAL A 229 -8.53 -5.02 -0.10
CA VAL A 229 -8.68 -3.63 0.32
C VAL A 229 -8.99 -3.57 1.80
N GLN A 230 -8.20 -2.79 2.55
CA GLN A 230 -8.43 -2.57 3.97
C GLN A 230 -9.66 -1.71 4.19
N LYS A 231 -10.60 -2.18 4.99
CA LYS A 231 -11.63 -1.32 5.56
C LYS A 231 -11.01 -0.52 6.72
N ALA A 232 -11.18 0.79 6.69
CA ALA A 232 -10.62 1.65 7.71
C ALA A 232 -11.60 2.77 8.07
N PRO A 233 -11.63 3.22 9.33
CA PRO A 233 -12.37 4.43 9.69
C PRO A 233 -11.74 5.66 9.02
N ALA A 234 -12.51 6.74 8.94
CA ALA A 234 -12.04 8.01 8.42
C ALA A 234 -12.28 9.14 9.41
N ALA A 235 -11.53 10.22 9.26
CA ALA A 235 -11.77 11.47 9.95
C ALA A 235 -11.62 12.64 8.99
N THR A 236 -12.25 13.77 9.34
CA THR A 236 -11.95 15.04 8.67
C THR A 236 -10.54 15.52 9.07
N ILE A 237 -9.92 16.32 8.22
CA ILE A 237 -8.63 16.93 8.56
C ILE A 237 -8.77 17.87 9.76
N GLU A 238 -9.93 18.48 9.95
CA GLU A 238 -10.23 19.29 11.12
C GLU A 238 -10.29 18.46 12.40
N THR A 239 -11.01 17.33 12.42
CA THR A 239 -11.04 16.37 13.55
C THR A 239 -9.64 15.91 13.90
N LEU A 240 -8.82 15.57 12.92
CA LEU A 240 -7.42 15.19 13.12
C LEU A 240 -6.60 16.31 13.75
N ALA A 241 -6.71 17.55 13.23
CA ALA A 241 -5.99 18.71 13.75
C ALA A 241 -6.40 19.03 15.19
N GLN A 242 -7.70 18.97 15.48
CA GLN A 242 -8.22 19.19 16.83
C GLN A 242 -7.72 18.12 17.82
N ALA A 243 -7.72 16.85 17.43
CA ALA A 243 -7.20 15.77 18.26
C ALA A 243 -5.69 15.93 18.57
N ILE A 244 -4.89 16.31 17.57
CA ILE A 244 -3.45 16.56 17.75
C ILE A 244 -3.22 17.78 18.65
N LYS A 245 -3.97 18.86 18.42
CA LYS A 245 -3.93 20.07 19.23
C LYS A 245 -4.22 19.75 20.70
N GLU A 246 -5.29 19.02 21.00
CA GLU A 246 -5.65 18.65 22.38
C GLU A 246 -4.59 17.76 23.05
N LEU A 247 -3.91 16.88 22.31
CA LEU A 247 -2.88 16.01 22.86
C LEU A 247 -1.52 16.71 23.08
N LYS A 248 -1.15 17.64 22.20
CA LYS A 248 0.23 18.21 22.21
C LYS A 248 0.31 19.70 22.55
N ALA A 249 -0.66 20.50 22.15
CA ALA A 249 -0.64 21.96 22.31
C ALA A 249 -2.03 22.57 22.28
N PRO A 250 -2.81 22.53 23.38
CA PRO A 250 -4.19 23.01 23.44
C PRO A 250 -4.37 24.48 23.00
N SER A 251 -3.32 25.32 23.15
CA SER A 251 -3.32 26.73 22.76
C SER A 251 -2.97 26.97 21.28
N ALA A 252 -2.56 25.95 20.52
CA ALA A 252 -2.19 26.10 19.12
C ALA A 252 -3.39 26.63 18.29
N LYS A 253 -3.11 27.53 17.33
CA LYS A 253 -4.12 28.07 16.42
C LYS A 253 -4.26 27.18 15.19
N ILE A 254 -5.45 27.13 14.64
CA ILE A 254 -5.73 26.50 13.33
C ILE A 254 -5.87 27.61 12.28
N LYS A 255 -5.29 27.41 11.10
CA LYS A 255 -5.36 28.33 9.96
C LYS A 255 -5.82 27.57 8.72
N TYR A 256 -6.88 28.02 8.07
CA TYR A 256 -7.38 27.47 6.81
C TYR A 256 -6.65 28.14 5.64
N ILE A 257 -6.11 27.34 4.72
CA ILE A 257 -5.27 27.82 3.60
C ILE A 257 -5.84 27.52 2.21
N GLY A 258 -6.98 26.83 2.13
CA GLY A 258 -7.61 26.43 0.87
C GLY A 258 -7.03 25.13 0.29
N THR A 259 -7.81 24.50 -0.62
CA THR A 259 -7.44 23.23 -1.26
C THR A 259 -6.29 23.41 -2.25
N ARG A 260 -5.32 22.51 -2.25
CA ARG A 260 -4.18 22.52 -3.16
C ARG A 260 -4.53 21.82 -4.48
N HIS A 261 -3.75 22.12 -5.52
CA HIS A 261 -3.88 21.42 -6.81
C HIS A 261 -3.64 19.91 -6.64
N GLY A 262 -4.50 19.09 -7.25
CA GLY A 262 -4.39 17.63 -7.20
C GLY A 262 -4.83 16.96 -5.89
N GLU A 263 -5.41 17.70 -4.94
CA GLU A 263 -6.02 17.16 -3.73
C GLU A 263 -7.51 16.84 -3.93
N LYS A 264 -7.94 15.67 -3.48
CA LYS A 264 -9.35 15.24 -3.45
C LYS A 264 -10.00 15.63 -2.12
N LEU A 265 -11.30 15.93 -2.14
CA LEU A 265 -12.08 16.12 -0.90
C LEU A 265 -12.17 14.83 -0.08
N TYR A 266 -12.26 13.70 -0.74
CA TYR A 266 -12.27 12.37 -0.12
C TYR A 266 -11.46 11.37 -0.96
N GLU A 267 -11.03 10.28 -0.36
CA GLU A 267 -10.31 9.21 -1.04
C GLU A 267 -11.21 8.00 -1.22
N THR A 268 -11.13 7.36 -2.38
CA THR A 268 -11.86 6.14 -2.71
C THR A 268 -10.92 4.94 -2.62
N LEU A 269 -11.34 3.87 -1.95
CA LEU A 269 -10.59 2.62 -1.85
C LEU A 269 -11.10 1.55 -2.80
N VAL A 270 -12.41 1.49 -3.02
CA VAL A 270 -13.05 0.58 -3.97
C VAL A 270 -13.96 1.40 -4.86
N THR A 271 -13.76 1.31 -6.19
CA THR A 271 -14.61 2.04 -7.12
C THR A 271 -16.01 1.42 -7.19
N LYS A 272 -16.98 2.17 -7.71
CA LYS A 272 -18.35 1.70 -7.91
C LYS A 272 -18.39 0.40 -8.72
N GLU A 273 -17.59 0.33 -9.77
CA GLU A 273 -17.49 -0.83 -10.64
C GLU A 273 -16.87 -2.05 -9.93
N GLU A 274 -15.86 -1.81 -9.09
CA GLU A 274 -15.24 -2.86 -8.27
C GLU A 274 -16.18 -3.38 -7.18
N MET A 275 -17.04 -2.52 -6.60
CA MET A 275 -18.03 -2.90 -5.59
C MET A 275 -19.04 -3.91 -6.12
N LEU A 276 -19.31 -3.97 -7.43
CA LEU A 276 -20.18 -4.99 -8.04
C LEU A 276 -19.69 -6.42 -7.81
N SER A 277 -18.38 -6.61 -7.70
CA SER A 277 -17.72 -7.92 -7.53
C SER A 277 -16.98 -8.05 -6.20
N ALA A 278 -17.11 -7.05 -5.31
CA ALA A 278 -16.44 -7.05 -4.02
C ALA A 278 -17.11 -8.03 -3.05
N GLU A 279 -16.31 -8.93 -2.49
CA GLU A 279 -16.70 -9.82 -1.41
C GLU A 279 -16.34 -9.18 -0.06
N ASP A 280 -17.30 -9.14 0.85
CA ASP A 280 -17.06 -8.67 2.22
C ASP A 280 -16.41 -9.77 3.07
N MET A 281 -15.15 -9.55 3.46
CA MET A 281 -14.35 -10.45 4.28
C MET A 281 -14.19 -9.95 5.72
N GLY A 282 -15.15 -9.18 6.23
CA GLY A 282 -15.10 -8.56 7.55
C GLY A 282 -14.23 -7.29 7.56
N SER A 283 -12.97 -7.40 7.95
CA SER A 283 -12.04 -6.25 7.96
C SER A 283 -11.52 -5.85 6.57
N TYR A 284 -11.81 -6.63 5.54
CA TYR A 284 -11.30 -6.43 4.19
C TYR A 284 -12.41 -6.57 3.16
N PHE A 285 -12.24 -5.90 2.01
CA PHE A 285 -12.92 -6.30 0.77
C PHE A 285 -11.95 -7.14 -0.06
N ARG A 286 -12.48 -8.16 -0.73
CA ARG A 286 -11.78 -8.93 -1.76
C ARG A 286 -12.44 -8.65 -3.09
N ILE A 287 -11.67 -8.13 -4.04
CA ILE A 287 -12.11 -7.90 -5.42
C ILE A 287 -11.39 -8.92 -6.31
N LYS A 288 -12.15 -9.84 -6.88
CA LYS A 288 -11.61 -10.86 -7.79
C LYS A 288 -11.23 -10.24 -9.13
N ALA A 289 -10.16 -10.73 -9.74
CA ALA A 289 -9.82 -10.33 -11.09
C ALA A 289 -10.90 -10.77 -12.09
N ASP A 290 -11.12 -9.92 -13.08
CA ASP A 290 -11.92 -10.32 -14.24
C ASP A 290 -11.25 -11.49 -14.97
N LYS A 291 -11.92 -12.64 -15.00
CA LYS A 291 -11.45 -13.88 -15.64
C LYS A 291 -11.90 -14.03 -17.10
N ARG A 292 -12.61 -13.03 -17.64
CA ARG A 292 -13.05 -13.06 -19.04
C ARG A 292 -11.84 -13.03 -19.97
N ASP A 293 -11.90 -13.78 -21.05
CA ASP A 293 -10.92 -13.73 -22.14
C ASP A 293 -11.28 -12.64 -23.17
N LEU A 294 -10.44 -12.46 -24.19
CA LEU A 294 -10.67 -11.51 -25.29
C LEU A 294 -11.80 -11.93 -26.24
N ASN A 295 -12.63 -12.92 -25.88
CA ASN A 295 -13.77 -13.31 -26.68
C ASN A 295 -14.89 -12.26 -26.51
N TYR A 296 -15.01 -11.37 -27.49
CA TYR A 296 -15.95 -10.23 -27.50
C TYR A 296 -17.42 -10.65 -27.32
N GLN A 297 -17.83 -11.84 -27.71
CA GLN A 297 -19.20 -12.32 -27.49
C GLN A 297 -19.57 -12.39 -26.02
N LYS A 298 -18.62 -12.67 -25.12
CA LYS A 298 -18.84 -12.65 -23.66
C LYS A 298 -18.93 -11.22 -23.09
N TYR A 299 -18.37 -10.24 -23.76
CA TYR A 299 -18.48 -8.84 -23.34
C TYR A 299 -19.86 -8.24 -23.64
N GLU A 300 -20.51 -8.71 -24.72
CA GLU A 300 -21.80 -8.18 -25.16
C GLU A 300 -22.99 -8.77 -24.38
N ASN A 301 -22.83 -9.96 -23.80
CA ASN A 301 -23.96 -10.75 -23.27
C ASN A 301 -24.08 -10.80 -21.74
N ILE A 302 -23.11 -10.25 -20.98
CA ILE A 302 -23.13 -10.31 -19.51
C ILE A 302 -22.85 -8.91 -18.97
N GLY A 303 -23.90 -8.11 -18.85
CA GLY A 303 -23.92 -6.85 -18.11
C GLY A 303 -24.38 -7.04 -16.67
N CYS A 304 -24.18 -6.01 -15.84
CA CYS A 304 -24.71 -5.97 -14.48
C CYS A 304 -25.86 -4.94 -14.43
N GLU A 305 -27.07 -5.39 -14.11
CA GLU A 305 -28.30 -4.60 -14.19
C GLU A 305 -28.45 -3.54 -13.07
N ASN A 306 -27.64 -3.57 -12.02
CA ASN A 306 -27.81 -2.75 -10.81
C ASN A 306 -26.67 -1.77 -10.51
N VAL A 307 -25.87 -1.38 -11.49
CA VAL A 307 -24.70 -0.49 -11.31
C VAL A 307 -25.10 0.87 -10.71
N GLU A 308 -26.28 1.38 -11.02
CA GLU A 308 -26.75 2.69 -10.58
C GLU A 308 -27.00 2.78 -9.07
N ARG A 309 -27.27 1.67 -8.39
CA ARG A 309 -27.64 1.59 -6.97
C ARG A 309 -26.44 1.33 -6.03
N ILE A 310 -25.27 1.05 -6.58
CA ILE A 310 -24.07 0.74 -5.79
C ILE A 310 -23.24 2.00 -5.64
N GLU A 311 -22.80 2.26 -4.41
CA GLU A 311 -21.86 3.33 -4.10
C GLU A 311 -20.44 2.79 -4.04
N ASP A 312 -19.46 3.64 -4.34
CA ASP A 312 -18.05 3.35 -4.09
C ASP A 312 -17.76 3.34 -2.57
N TYR A 313 -16.72 2.61 -2.16
CA TYR A 313 -16.25 2.67 -0.78
C TYR A 313 -15.19 3.76 -0.64
N ASN A 314 -15.53 4.81 0.08
CA ASN A 314 -14.72 6.03 0.20
C ASN A 314 -14.66 6.57 1.63
N SER A 315 -13.80 7.57 1.87
CA SER A 315 -13.60 8.14 3.21
C SER A 315 -14.77 9.03 3.70
N HIS A 316 -15.78 9.27 2.86
CA HIS A 316 -17.02 9.93 3.30
C HIS A 316 -18.07 8.96 3.82
N ASN A 317 -18.16 7.74 3.29
CA ASN A 317 -19.19 6.76 3.62
C ASN A 317 -18.71 5.57 4.48
N THR A 318 -17.53 5.67 5.09
CA THR A 318 -17.04 4.73 6.10
C THR A 318 -17.31 5.24 7.53
N GLU A 319 -17.01 4.41 8.53
CA GLU A 319 -17.05 4.81 9.94
C GLU A 319 -16.27 6.12 10.18
N ARG A 320 -16.92 7.09 10.84
CA ARG A 320 -16.33 8.38 11.15
C ARG A 320 -15.84 8.45 12.59
N LEU A 321 -14.56 8.77 12.74
CA LEU A 321 -13.99 9.05 14.05
C LEU A 321 -14.31 10.49 14.46
N ASP A 322 -14.74 10.65 15.70
CA ASP A 322 -14.75 11.91 16.41
C ASP A 322 -13.36 12.25 16.99
N VAL A 323 -13.26 13.37 17.69
CA VAL A 323 -11.97 13.81 18.29
C VAL A 323 -11.43 12.79 19.28
N ASP A 324 -12.28 12.16 20.10
CA ASP A 324 -11.83 11.19 21.10
C ASP A 324 -11.40 9.86 20.47
N GLY A 325 -12.12 9.38 19.47
CA GLY A 325 -11.72 8.23 18.66
C GLY A 325 -10.40 8.48 17.95
N MET A 326 -10.22 9.70 17.41
CA MET A 326 -8.97 10.09 16.76
C MET A 326 -7.80 10.18 17.76
N LYS A 327 -7.99 10.71 18.97
CA LYS A 327 -6.96 10.70 20.04
C LYS A 327 -6.55 9.29 20.42
N LYS A 328 -7.51 8.37 20.60
CA LYS A 328 -7.23 6.95 20.91
C LYS A 328 -6.35 6.30 19.82
N LEU A 329 -6.61 6.63 18.57
CA LEU A 329 -5.83 6.09 17.45
C LEU A 329 -4.43 6.71 17.35
N LEU A 330 -4.31 8.03 17.58
CA LEU A 330 -3.03 8.75 17.61
C LEU A 330 -2.09 8.23 18.72
N LEU A 331 -2.61 7.92 19.90
CA LEU A 331 -1.84 7.36 21.03
C LEU A 331 -1.21 5.99 20.74
N LYS A 332 -1.67 5.28 19.70
CA LYS A 332 -0.99 4.05 19.22
C LYS A 332 0.29 4.33 18.44
N LEU A 333 0.52 5.57 18.01
CA LEU A 333 1.68 5.97 17.22
C LEU A 333 2.85 6.39 18.13
N ASP A 334 4.07 6.03 17.75
CA ASP A 334 5.28 6.38 18.51
C ASP A 334 5.49 7.89 18.68
N LEU A 335 4.97 8.70 17.74
CA LEU A 335 4.99 10.18 17.78
C LEU A 335 4.19 10.78 18.96
N PHE A 336 3.35 9.99 19.61
CA PHE A 336 2.45 10.45 20.70
C PHE A 336 2.69 9.69 22.01
N LYS A 337 3.69 8.84 22.07
CA LYS A 337 4.22 8.20 23.27
C LYS A 337 5.33 9.08 23.85
#